data_52fa13cbdac4b281af06af41bc9357c7
#
_entry.id   52fa13cbdac4b281af06af41bc9357c7
#
_cell.length_a   1.000
_cell.length_b   1.000
_cell.length_c   1.000
_cell.angle_alpha   90.00
_cell.angle_beta   90.00
_cell.angle_gamma   90.00
#
_symmetry.space_group_name_H-M   'P 1'
#
loop_
_entity.id
_entity.type
_entity.pdbx_description
1 polymer ?
#
loop_
_entity_poly.entity_id
_entity_poly.type
_entity_poly.pdbx_seq_one_letter_code
_entity_poly.pdbx_strand_id
1 'polypeptide(L)'
;MDHQASPPNSTASERIKGVFSLTKESFVGTGATRKKVSQAVHFFAEENGQSEITVRALNPQFVPSGAAKCVTREELLANFLPDPMIYLHKVIPAMRRVEESVERAERHRNQGELFTAEFDYKEALSLDEEHVRATFGLGLTYLERGENDNAALVFHRIVELDHAFDAKHKHLYNEFGIRLRKNRMYPQALKYYFRIFAKIKNDDHLLYNISRTLFEMHRHRPARHFLVKAMEINPELKEAAALGLVIEAELAKSDKKPTGKTQGAQ
;
A
#
# COMPACT_ATOMS: atom_id res chain seq x y z
N MET A 1 -26.40 -37.66 45.59
CA MET A 1 -26.75 -36.91 44.36
C MET A 1 -25.54 -36.06 44.01
N ASP A 2 -24.63 -36.65 43.27
CA ASP A 2 -23.36 -36.02 42.93
C ASP A 2 -23.56 -35.15 41.66
N HIS A 3 -23.49 -33.88 41.82
CA HIS A 3 -23.36 -32.95 40.67
C HIS A 3 -21.91 -32.93 40.19
N GLN A 4 -21.60 -33.75 39.21
CA GLN A 4 -20.40 -33.58 38.40
C GLN A 4 -20.55 -32.31 37.56
N ALA A 5 -19.83 -31.28 37.95
CA ALA A 5 -19.59 -30.10 37.09
C ALA A 5 -18.69 -30.52 35.94
N SER A 6 -19.21 -30.50 34.72
CA SER A 6 -18.44 -30.68 33.51
C SER A 6 -17.40 -29.55 33.39
N PRO A 7 -16.15 -29.83 32.98
CA PRO A 7 -15.16 -28.79 32.77
C PRO A 7 -15.56 -27.88 31.57
N PRO A 8 -15.25 -26.60 31.60
CA PRO A 8 -15.56 -25.71 30.49
C PRO A 8 -14.70 -26.10 29.27
N ASN A 9 -15.38 -26.69 28.31
CA ASN A 9 -14.80 -27.02 26.99
C ASN A 9 -14.83 -25.75 26.13
N SER A 10 -13.69 -25.09 25.98
CA SER A 10 -13.33 -24.38 24.74
C SER A 10 -11.88 -23.91 24.83
N THR A 11 -10.95 -24.73 24.41
CA THR A 11 -9.66 -24.26 23.95
C THR A 11 -9.87 -23.54 22.62
N ALA A 12 -10.36 -22.30 22.68
CA ALA A 12 -10.09 -21.35 21.62
C ALA A 12 -8.56 -21.24 21.60
N SER A 13 -7.93 -21.82 20.62
CA SER A 13 -6.48 -21.72 20.41
C SER A 13 -6.14 -20.24 20.41
N GLU A 14 -5.47 -19.76 21.47
CA GLU A 14 -5.03 -18.38 21.55
C GLU A 14 -4.20 -18.06 20.31
N ARG A 15 -4.55 -16.97 19.62
CA ARG A 15 -3.84 -16.52 18.43
C ARG A 15 -2.45 -16.07 18.79
N ILE A 16 -1.47 -16.51 18.03
CA ILE A 16 -0.09 -16.10 18.22
C ILE A 16 0.05 -14.62 17.79
N LYS A 17 0.50 -13.80 18.73
CA LYS A 17 0.91 -12.42 18.47
C LYS A 17 2.00 -12.03 19.46
N GLY A 18 3.20 -11.75 18.95
CA GLY A 18 4.31 -11.41 19.82
C GLY A 18 5.65 -11.36 19.12
N VAL A 19 6.69 -11.18 19.90
CA VAL A 19 8.07 -11.21 19.42
C VAL A 19 8.69 -12.54 19.72
N PHE A 20 9.45 -13.03 18.76
CA PHE A 20 10.22 -14.26 18.82
C PHE A 20 11.65 -13.98 18.39
N SER A 21 12.60 -14.68 18.98
CA SER A 21 14.03 -14.55 18.66
C SER A 21 14.54 -15.82 18.00
N LEU A 22 15.42 -15.64 17.02
CA LEU A 22 16.21 -16.72 16.41
C LEU A 22 17.69 -16.41 16.61
N THR A 23 18.42 -17.36 17.18
CA THR A 23 19.86 -17.23 17.34
C THR A 23 20.56 -17.56 16.03
N LYS A 24 21.18 -16.53 15.40
CA LYS A 24 22.07 -16.72 14.25
C LYS A 24 23.51 -16.75 14.67
N GLU A 25 24.21 -17.80 14.28
CA GLU A 25 25.64 -17.88 14.42
C GLU A 25 26.32 -17.27 13.17
N SER A 26 27.20 -16.33 13.40
CA SER A 26 28.00 -15.70 12.34
C SER A 26 29.47 -15.70 12.72
N PHE A 27 30.34 -15.61 11.72
CA PHE A 27 31.77 -15.48 11.95
C PHE A 27 32.21 -14.07 11.60
N VAL A 28 32.83 -13.38 12.57
CA VAL A 28 33.39 -12.04 12.38
C VAL A 28 34.91 -12.12 12.44
N GLY A 29 35.59 -11.38 11.53
CA GLY A 29 37.04 -11.37 11.39
C GLY A 29 37.57 -12.25 10.25
N THR A 30 38.82 -12.07 9.89
CA THR A 30 39.51 -12.81 8.80
C THR A 30 40.74 -13.55 9.34
N GLY A 31 41.06 -14.71 8.80
CA GLY A 31 42.21 -15.49 9.20
C GLY A 31 42.20 -15.91 10.67
N ALA A 32 43.32 -15.73 11.38
CA ALA A 32 43.46 -16.14 12.78
C ALA A 32 42.60 -15.36 13.79
N THR A 33 41.96 -14.25 13.37
CA THR A 33 41.08 -13.44 14.19
C THR A 33 39.60 -13.81 14.04
N ARG A 34 39.28 -14.83 13.28
CA ARG A 34 37.89 -15.28 13.05
C ARG A 34 37.27 -15.80 14.34
N LYS A 35 36.24 -15.07 14.84
CA LYS A 35 35.48 -15.45 16.03
C LYS A 35 34.05 -15.80 15.64
N LYS A 36 33.52 -16.87 16.23
CA LYS A 36 32.10 -17.21 16.17
C LYS A 36 31.33 -16.25 17.07
N VAL A 37 30.37 -15.53 16.51
CA VAL A 37 29.49 -14.60 17.22
C VAL A 37 28.06 -15.14 17.08
N SER A 38 27.39 -15.27 18.20
CA SER A 38 25.98 -15.64 18.26
C SER A 38 25.17 -14.37 18.51
N GLN A 39 24.26 -14.04 17.59
CA GLN A 39 23.42 -12.87 17.68
C GLN A 39 21.93 -13.29 17.63
N ALA A 40 21.16 -12.81 18.61
CA ALA A 40 19.71 -12.94 18.56
C ALA A 40 19.11 -11.96 17.56
N VAL A 41 18.37 -12.46 16.60
CA VAL A 41 17.57 -11.66 15.66
C VAL A 41 16.12 -11.78 16.08
N HIS A 42 15.43 -10.66 16.22
CA HIS A 42 14.06 -10.60 16.68
C HIS A 42 13.10 -10.45 15.51
N PHE A 43 11.99 -11.15 15.60
CA PHE A 43 10.92 -11.18 14.62
C PHE A 43 9.59 -10.96 15.32
N PHE A 44 8.72 -10.18 14.70
CA PHE A 44 7.33 -10.08 15.11
C PHE A 44 6.52 -11.16 14.36
N ALA A 45 5.81 -12.00 15.10
CA ALA A 45 4.92 -13.02 14.55
C ALA A 45 3.48 -12.66 14.86
N GLU A 46 2.60 -12.80 13.86
CA GLU A 46 1.16 -12.56 13.98
C GLU A 46 0.38 -13.60 13.20
N GLU A 47 -0.56 -14.27 13.88
CA GLU A 47 -1.47 -15.26 13.31
C GLU A 47 -2.74 -14.57 12.79
N ASN A 48 -3.05 -14.77 11.51
CA ASN A 48 -4.27 -14.23 10.89
C ASN A 48 -5.51 -15.09 11.22
N GLY A 49 -6.69 -14.63 10.71
CA GLY A 49 -7.95 -15.35 10.92
C GLY A 49 -8.05 -16.74 10.25
N GLN A 50 -7.07 -17.10 9.40
CA GLN A 50 -6.99 -18.37 8.66
C GLN A 50 -5.91 -19.30 9.24
N SER A 51 -5.42 -19.01 10.45
CA SER A 51 -4.34 -19.75 11.13
C SER A 51 -2.99 -19.73 10.40
N GLU A 52 -2.79 -18.77 9.47
CA GLU A 52 -1.49 -18.53 8.88
C GLU A 52 -0.69 -17.57 9.77
N ILE A 53 0.55 -17.94 10.05
CA ILE A 53 1.45 -17.12 10.85
C ILE A 53 2.42 -16.37 9.93
N THR A 54 2.41 -15.06 10.01
CA THR A 54 3.39 -14.21 9.32
C THR A 54 4.46 -13.75 10.27
N VAL A 55 5.72 -13.82 9.84
CA VAL A 55 6.89 -13.35 10.59
C VAL A 55 7.56 -12.23 9.84
N ARG A 56 7.85 -11.12 10.54
CA ARG A 56 8.62 -9.97 10.00
C ARG A 56 9.77 -9.65 10.92
N ALA A 57 10.91 -9.28 10.34
CA ALA A 57 12.04 -8.80 11.13
C ALA A 57 11.70 -7.49 11.84
N LEU A 58 12.30 -7.23 12.99
CA LEU A 58 12.23 -5.92 13.63
C LEU A 58 13.35 -5.02 13.09
N ASN A 59 12.99 -3.78 12.73
CA ASN A 59 13.97 -2.76 12.39
C ASN A 59 14.71 -2.23 13.66
N PRO A 60 15.71 -1.35 13.54
CA PRO A 60 16.41 -0.77 14.69
C PRO A 60 15.50 0.01 15.65
N GLN A 61 14.32 0.46 15.22
CA GLN A 61 13.32 1.16 16.03
C GLN A 61 12.30 0.20 16.66
N PHE A 62 12.51 -1.11 16.56
CA PHE A 62 11.61 -2.17 17.04
C PHE A 62 10.23 -2.20 16.39
N VAL A 63 10.12 -1.74 15.15
CA VAL A 63 8.91 -1.85 14.35
C VAL A 63 9.04 -3.03 13.38
N PRO A 64 7.99 -3.86 13.23
CA PRO A 64 7.99 -4.94 12.24
C PRO A 64 8.08 -4.38 10.81
N SER A 65 9.15 -4.67 10.09
CA SER A 65 9.40 -4.14 8.74
C SER A 65 9.94 -5.23 7.80
N GLY A 66 9.97 -4.91 6.50
CA GLY A 66 10.43 -5.82 5.47
C GLY A 66 9.40 -6.88 5.07
N ALA A 67 9.84 -7.79 4.19
CA ALA A 67 8.98 -8.82 3.63
C ALA A 67 8.44 -9.77 4.71
N ALA A 68 7.13 -9.99 4.70
CA ALA A 68 6.49 -10.99 5.54
C ALA A 68 6.84 -12.40 5.04
N LYS A 69 7.21 -13.30 5.94
CA LYS A 69 7.40 -14.71 5.65
C LYS A 69 6.31 -15.51 6.34
N CYS A 70 5.60 -16.36 5.61
CA CYS A 70 4.67 -17.31 6.20
C CYS A 70 5.42 -18.51 6.79
N VAL A 71 5.05 -18.91 8.00
CA VAL A 71 5.58 -20.08 8.69
C VAL A 71 4.45 -20.88 9.30
N THR A 72 4.65 -22.17 9.50
CA THR A 72 3.69 -22.99 10.26
C THR A 72 3.87 -22.78 11.77
N ARG A 73 2.88 -23.18 12.56
CA ARG A 73 2.96 -23.12 14.03
C ARG A 73 4.08 -24.01 14.57
N GLU A 74 4.25 -25.19 13.96
CA GLU A 74 5.32 -26.13 14.30
C GLU A 74 6.70 -25.53 14.01
N GLU A 75 6.88 -24.91 12.84
CA GLU A 75 8.14 -24.24 12.48
C GLU A 75 8.46 -23.08 13.42
N LEU A 76 7.46 -22.28 13.79
CA LEU A 76 7.66 -21.15 14.72
C LEU A 76 8.11 -21.67 16.09
N LEU A 77 7.39 -22.65 16.64
CA LEU A 77 7.67 -23.17 17.99
C LEU A 77 8.97 -24.01 18.05
N ALA A 78 9.37 -24.66 16.94
CA ALA A 78 10.59 -25.44 16.88
C ALA A 78 11.86 -24.58 16.76
N ASN A 79 11.78 -23.45 16.05
CA ASN A 79 12.97 -22.70 15.65
C ASN A 79 13.13 -21.33 16.34
N PHE A 80 12.06 -20.81 16.94
CA PHE A 80 12.05 -19.48 17.53
C PHE A 80 11.70 -19.52 19.01
N LEU A 81 12.34 -18.69 19.79
CA LEU A 81 12.06 -18.54 21.21
C LEU A 81 11.22 -17.29 21.46
N PRO A 82 10.10 -17.36 22.19
CA PRO A 82 9.28 -16.19 22.51
C PRO A 82 10.05 -15.21 23.39
N ASP A 83 9.93 -13.92 23.06
CA ASP A 83 10.52 -12.83 23.83
C ASP A 83 9.45 -11.78 24.20
N PRO A 84 8.64 -12.05 25.25
CA PRO A 84 7.58 -11.17 25.69
C PRO A 84 8.11 -9.83 26.23
N MET A 85 9.35 -9.78 26.73
CA MET A 85 9.92 -8.54 27.28
C MET A 85 10.19 -7.51 26.17
N ILE A 86 10.77 -7.93 25.06
CA ILE A 86 10.95 -7.07 23.88
C ILE A 86 9.59 -6.68 23.29
N TYR A 87 8.64 -7.61 23.22
CA TYR A 87 7.30 -7.32 22.73
C TYR A 87 6.62 -6.20 23.53
N LEU A 88 6.53 -6.35 24.87
CA LEU A 88 5.78 -5.43 25.73
C LEU A 88 6.49 -4.08 25.89
N HIS A 89 7.81 -4.07 26.04
CA HIS A 89 8.56 -2.87 26.42
C HIS A 89 9.21 -2.12 25.26
N LYS A 90 9.30 -2.73 24.07
CA LYS A 90 9.91 -2.11 22.88
C LYS A 90 8.94 -2.04 21.70
N VAL A 91 8.39 -3.17 21.26
CA VAL A 91 7.61 -3.25 20.03
C VAL A 91 6.26 -2.57 20.18
N ILE A 92 5.50 -2.85 21.24
CA ILE A 92 4.18 -2.20 21.45
C ILE A 92 4.33 -0.67 21.54
N PRO A 93 5.26 -0.09 22.35
CA PRO A 93 5.45 1.35 22.37
C PRO A 93 5.89 1.93 21.03
N ALA A 94 6.77 1.26 20.29
CA ALA A 94 7.23 1.72 18.99
C ALA A 94 6.09 1.75 17.97
N MET A 95 5.31 0.67 17.84
CA MET A 95 4.15 0.62 16.96
C MET A 95 3.10 1.68 17.31
N ARG A 96 2.86 1.91 18.60
CA ARG A 96 1.96 2.97 19.07
C ARG A 96 2.44 4.35 18.63
N ARG A 97 3.72 4.65 18.77
CA ARG A 97 4.28 5.94 18.32
C ARG A 97 4.09 6.16 16.83
N VAL A 98 4.31 5.13 16.01
CA VAL A 98 4.05 5.23 14.56
C VAL A 98 2.59 5.58 14.30
N GLU A 99 1.65 4.85 14.91
CA GLU A 99 0.22 5.08 14.71
C GLU A 99 -0.22 6.47 15.18
N GLU A 100 0.23 6.91 16.37
CA GLU A 100 -0.04 8.25 16.90
C GLU A 100 0.48 9.36 15.98
N SER A 101 1.68 9.18 15.36
CA SER A 101 2.24 10.14 14.41
C SER A 101 1.40 10.19 13.13
N VAL A 102 0.95 9.03 12.61
CA VAL A 102 0.07 8.98 11.43
C VAL A 102 -1.27 9.63 11.70
N GLU A 103 -1.90 9.34 12.85
CA GLU A 103 -3.17 9.94 13.22
C GLU A 103 -3.08 11.46 13.41
N ARG A 104 -1.98 11.97 13.98
CA ARG A 104 -1.74 13.42 14.05
C ARG A 104 -1.60 14.01 12.66
N ALA A 105 -0.80 13.38 11.81
CA ALA A 105 -0.60 13.84 10.44
C ALA A 105 -1.91 13.91 9.64
N GLU A 106 -2.78 12.88 9.76
CA GLU A 106 -4.09 12.85 9.11
C GLU A 106 -5.00 13.98 9.63
N ARG A 107 -5.01 14.25 10.94
CA ARG A 107 -5.76 15.38 11.50
C ARG A 107 -5.28 16.72 10.97
N HIS A 108 -3.96 16.98 10.99
CA HIS A 108 -3.37 18.21 10.46
C HIS A 108 -3.65 18.39 8.97
N ARG A 109 -3.54 17.31 8.16
CA ARG A 109 -3.89 17.35 6.73
C ARG A 109 -5.35 17.73 6.52
N ASN A 110 -6.28 17.13 7.29
CA ASN A 110 -7.71 17.40 7.20
C ASN A 110 -8.07 18.83 7.63
N GLN A 111 -7.26 19.46 8.48
CA GLN A 111 -7.39 20.86 8.92
C GLN A 111 -6.71 21.85 7.94
N GLY A 112 -6.04 21.33 6.90
CA GLY A 112 -5.30 22.17 5.95
C GLY A 112 -3.91 22.59 6.44
N GLU A 113 -3.45 22.07 7.56
CA GLU A 113 -2.13 22.35 8.15
C GLU A 113 -1.06 21.45 7.50
N LEU A 114 -0.86 21.65 6.20
CA LEU A 114 -0.13 20.71 5.35
C LEU A 114 1.37 20.59 5.68
N PHE A 115 2.01 21.63 6.21
CA PHE A 115 3.43 21.57 6.63
C PHE A 115 3.58 20.75 7.92
N THR A 116 2.67 20.90 8.88
CA THR A 116 2.65 20.11 10.11
C THR A 116 2.35 18.64 9.78
N ALA A 117 1.39 18.40 8.88
CA ALA A 117 1.09 17.06 8.41
C ALA A 117 2.29 16.37 7.76
N GLU A 118 3.05 17.10 6.93
CA GLU A 118 4.29 16.58 6.34
C GLU A 118 5.29 16.17 7.41
N PHE A 119 5.49 17.00 8.43
CA PHE A 119 6.41 16.71 9.52
C PHE A 119 6.02 15.42 10.25
N ASP A 120 4.75 15.28 10.64
CA ASP A 120 4.26 14.11 11.36
C ASP A 120 4.30 12.83 10.50
N TYR A 121 3.98 12.90 9.18
CA TYR A 121 4.16 11.75 8.28
C TYR A 121 5.62 11.34 8.16
N LYS A 122 6.55 12.29 8.07
CA LYS A 122 7.99 12.00 8.03
C LYS A 122 8.48 11.41 9.35
N GLU A 123 7.95 11.86 10.50
CA GLU A 123 8.23 11.25 11.79
C GLU A 123 7.79 9.77 11.79
N ALA A 124 6.56 9.46 11.37
CA ALA A 124 6.09 8.09 11.25
C ALA A 124 6.99 7.24 10.34
N LEU A 125 7.38 7.78 9.17
CA LEU A 125 8.23 7.09 8.19
C LEU A 125 9.69 6.94 8.66
N SER A 126 10.15 7.75 9.59
CA SER A 126 11.47 7.56 10.23
C SER A 126 11.48 6.35 11.18
N LEU A 127 10.33 5.99 11.72
CA LEU A 127 10.15 4.82 12.60
C LEU A 127 9.80 3.57 11.80
N ASP A 128 8.92 3.70 10.80
CA ASP A 128 8.49 2.63 9.89
C ASP A 128 8.55 3.12 8.44
N GLU A 129 9.65 2.82 7.78
CA GLU A 129 9.87 3.27 6.40
C GLU A 129 8.87 2.70 5.41
N GLU A 130 8.27 1.54 5.68
CA GLU A 130 7.32 0.86 4.80
C GLU A 130 5.86 1.13 5.18
N HIS A 131 5.60 2.10 6.08
CA HIS A 131 4.25 2.39 6.54
C HIS A 131 3.37 2.96 5.43
N VAL A 132 2.44 2.15 4.93
CA VAL A 132 1.61 2.43 3.75
C VAL A 132 0.78 3.70 3.93
N ARG A 133 0.03 3.84 5.04
CA ARG A 133 -0.82 5.02 5.30
C ARG A 133 -0.01 6.31 5.36
N ALA A 134 1.15 6.29 6.02
CA ALA A 134 2.04 7.44 6.11
C ALA A 134 2.59 7.84 4.74
N THR A 135 2.99 6.86 3.92
CA THR A 135 3.51 7.11 2.57
C THR A 135 2.44 7.73 1.66
N PHE A 136 1.22 7.17 1.66
CA PHE A 136 0.10 7.78 0.91
C PHE A 136 -0.25 9.17 1.43
N GLY A 137 -0.35 9.35 2.74
CA GLY A 137 -0.66 10.62 3.37
C GLY A 137 0.35 11.70 3.02
N LEU A 138 1.64 11.39 3.06
CA LEU A 138 2.71 12.31 2.65
C LEU A 138 2.59 12.69 1.17
N GLY A 139 2.33 11.70 0.29
CA GLY A 139 2.14 11.96 -1.14
C GLY A 139 0.93 12.84 -1.41
N LEU A 140 -0.20 12.60 -0.72
CA LEU A 140 -1.40 13.44 -0.81
C LEU A 140 -1.13 14.86 -0.32
N THR A 141 -0.38 15.02 0.78
CA THR A 141 0.01 16.32 1.33
C THR A 141 0.80 17.15 0.31
N TYR A 142 1.78 16.53 -0.38
CA TYR A 142 2.52 17.20 -1.46
C TYR A 142 1.63 17.58 -2.65
N LEU A 143 0.70 16.71 -3.05
CA LEU A 143 -0.24 17.02 -4.13
C LEU A 143 -1.20 18.17 -3.76
N GLU A 144 -1.63 18.25 -2.51
CA GLU A 144 -2.48 19.34 -2.00
C GLU A 144 -1.75 20.67 -1.95
N ARG A 145 -0.43 20.66 -1.73
CA ARG A 145 0.44 21.85 -1.80
C ARG A 145 0.88 22.21 -3.22
N GLY A 146 0.58 21.37 -4.22
CA GLY A 146 1.04 21.56 -5.60
C GLY A 146 2.51 21.21 -5.82
N GLU A 147 3.16 20.52 -4.88
CA GLU A 147 4.55 20.09 -4.95
C GLU A 147 4.68 18.76 -5.75
N ASN A 148 4.49 18.87 -7.06
CA ASN A 148 4.39 17.72 -7.94
C ASN A 148 5.69 16.88 -7.99
N ASP A 149 6.86 17.50 -7.85
CA ASP A 149 8.14 16.78 -7.86
C ASP A 149 8.29 15.91 -6.60
N ASN A 150 7.97 16.46 -5.42
CA ASN A 150 7.97 15.71 -4.17
C ASN A 150 6.92 14.58 -4.20
N ALA A 151 5.72 14.86 -4.73
CA ALA A 151 4.70 13.84 -4.93
C ALA A 151 5.16 12.72 -5.88
N ALA A 152 5.93 13.05 -6.93
CA ALA A 152 6.47 12.05 -7.84
C ALA A 152 7.50 11.12 -7.16
N LEU A 153 8.34 11.64 -6.26
CA LEU A 153 9.26 10.82 -5.45
C LEU A 153 8.49 9.84 -4.55
N VAL A 154 7.48 10.34 -3.85
CA VAL A 154 6.61 9.49 -3.01
C VAL A 154 5.86 8.46 -3.86
N PHE A 155 5.41 8.84 -5.06
CA PHE A 155 4.79 7.90 -6.00
C PHE A 155 5.70 6.72 -6.33
N HIS A 156 6.98 6.97 -6.62
CA HIS A 156 7.94 5.88 -6.88
C HIS A 156 8.03 4.93 -5.69
N ARG A 157 8.10 5.46 -4.48
CA ARG A 157 8.13 4.67 -3.26
C ARG A 157 6.86 3.82 -3.08
N ILE A 158 5.66 4.40 -3.29
CA ILE A 158 4.40 3.67 -3.19
C ILE A 158 4.35 2.45 -4.13
N VAL A 159 4.83 2.59 -5.37
CA VAL A 159 4.78 1.47 -6.33
C VAL A 159 5.77 0.34 -6.02
N GLU A 160 6.74 0.60 -5.17
CA GLU A 160 7.71 -0.39 -4.69
C GLU A 160 7.22 -1.13 -3.43
N LEU A 161 6.29 -0.53 -2.67
CA LEU A 161 5.71 -1.16 -1.48
C LEU A 161 4.75 -2.30 -1.87
N ASP A 162 5.10 -3.53 -1.51
CA ASP A 162 4.32 -4.71 -1.90
C ASP A 162 2.88 -4.70 -1.40
N HIS A 163 2.66 -4.17 -0.17
CA HIS A 163 1.35 -4.13 0.48
C HIS A 163 0.55 -2.84 0.22
N ALA A 164 1.08 -1.89 -0.55
CA ALA A 164 0.40 -0.61 -0.81
C ALA A 164 -0.94 -0.79 -1.53
N PHE A 165 -1.09 -1.87 -2.30
CA PHE A 165 -2.27 -2.15 -3.12
C PHE A 165 -3.17 -3.26 -2.56
N ASP A 166 -3.03 -3.62 -1.29
CA ASP A 166 -3.94 -4.53 -0.62
C ASP A 166 -5.35 -3.94 -0.53
N ALA A 167 -6.36 -4.82 -0.50
CA ALA A 167 -7.76 -4.39 -0.47
C ALA A 167 -8.10 -3.43 0.68
N LYS A 168 -7.44 -3.58 1.85
CA LYS A 168 -7.60 -2.70 3.02
C LYS A 168 -7.19 -1.25 2.74
N HIS A 169 -6.34 -1.00 1.74
CA HIS A 169 -5.85 0.32 1.35
C HIS A 169 -6.56 0.88 0.10
N LYS A 170 -7.68 0.26 -0.34
CA LYS A 170 -8.40 0.64 -1.56
C LYS A 170 -8.74 2.13 -1.62
N HIS A 171 -9.19 2.71 -0.53
CA HIS A 171 -9.53 4.13 -0.44
C HIS A 171 -8.31 5.03 -0.65
N LEU A 172 -7.15 4.67 -0.07
CA LEU A 172 -5.91 5.46 -0.19
C LEU A 172 -5.39 5.47 -1.63
N TYR A 173 -5.30 4.28 -2.24
CA TYR A 173 -4.77 4.22 -3.60
C TYR A 173 -5.71 4.85 -4.63
N ASN A 174 -7.03 4.80 -4.42
CA ASN A 174 -7.99 5.49 -5.27
C ASN A 174 -7.87 7.02 -5.12
N GLU A 175 -7.85 7.53 -3.89
CA GLU A 175 -7.69 8.96 -3.64
C GLU A 175 -6.40 9.48 -4.26
N PHE A 176 -5.29 8.80 -4.04
CA PHE A 176 -3.98 9.20 -4.58
C PHE A 176 -3.97 9.26 -6.11
N GLY A 177 -4.51 8.23 -6.78
CA GLY A 177 -4.61 8.21 -8.23
C GLY A 177 -5.49 9.34 -8.79
N ILE A 178 -6.62 9.63 -8.13
CA ILE A 178 -7.51 10.75 -8.49
C ILE A 178 -6.78 12.09 -8.31
N ARG A 179 -6.02 12.27 -7.23
CA ARG A 179 -5.23 13.49 -6.99
C ARG A 179 -4.12 13.67 -8.01
N LEU A 180 -3.39 12.62 -8.36
CA LEU A 180 -2.40 12.66 -9.46
C LEU A 180 -3.04 13.17 -10.76
N ARG A 181 -4.20 12.61 -11.15
CA ARG A 181 -4.93 13.05 -12.34
C ARG A 181 -5.38 14.51 -12.24
N LYS A 182 -5.97 14.93 -11.11
CA LYS A 182 -6.42 16.32 -10.89
C LYS A 182 -5.26 17.33 -10.97
N ASN A 183 -4.07 16.93 -10.55
CA ASN A 183 -2.84 17.72 -10.68
C ASN A 183 -2.18 17.60 -12.07
N ARG A 184 -2.88 17.02 -13.06
CA ARG A 184 -2.41 16.82 -14.45
C ARG A 184 -1.16 15.95 -14.58
N MET A 185 -0.81 15.19 -13.55
CA MET A 185 0.27 14.20 -13.57
C MET A 185 -0.21 12.90 -14.23
N TYR A 186 -0.73 13.02 -15.46
CA TYR A 186 -1.39 11.92 -16.17
C TYR A 186 -0.50 10.70 -16.41
N PRO A 187 0.77 10.83 -16.85
CA PRO A 187 1.64 9.67 -17.03
C PRO A 187 1.85 8.90 -15.73
N GLN A 188 2.05 9.62 -14.62
CA GLN A 188 2.21 9.03 -13.28
C GLN A 188 0.91 8.35 -12.83
N ALA A 189 -0.23 9.01 -13.02
CA ALA A 189 -1.54 8.44 -12.70
C ALA A 189 -1.80 7.14 -13.48
N LEU A 190 -1.50 7.10 -14.78
CA LEU A 190 -1.66 5.88 -15.59
C LEU A 190 -0.71 4.77 -15.14
N LYS A 191 0.59 5.07 -14.91
CA LYS A 191 1.56 4.10 -14.40
C LYS A 191 1.09 3.50 -13.08
N TYR A 192 0.56 4.34 -12.21
CA TYR A 192 0.00 3.97 -10.93
C TYR A 192 -1.23 3.06 -11.07
N TYR A 193 -2.23 3.46 -11.85
CA TYR A 193 -3.43 2.66 -12.09
C TYR A 193 -3.12 1.33 -12.77
N PHE A 194 -2.19 1.28 -13.72
CA PHE A 194 -1.77 0.02 -14.34
C PHE A 194 -1.05 -0.92 -13.37
N ARG A 195 -0.32 -0.39 -12.40
CA ARG A 195 0.28 -1.22 -11.34
C ARG A 195 -0.81 -1.89 -10.49
N ILE A 196 -1.87 -1.15 -10.13
CA ILE A 196 -3.02 -1.70 -9.41
C ILE A 196 -3.76 -2.71 -10.29
N PHE A 197 -4.00 -2.37 -11.56
CA PHE A 197 -4.70 -3.24 -12.50
C PHE A 197 -4.00 -4.58 -12.74
N ALA A 198 -2.68 -4.62 -12.64
CA ALA A 198 -1.93 -5.88 -12.72
C ALA A 198 -2.27 -6.84 -11.57
N LYS A 199 -2.63 -6.29 -10.39
CA LYS A 199 -3.03 -7.08 -9.21
C LYS A 199 -4.55 -7.29 -9.12
N ILE A 200 -5.35 -6.29 -9.49
CA ILE A 200 -6.81 -6.26 -9.37
C ILE A 200 -7.44 -5.95 -10.73
N LYS A 201 -7.86 -7.00 -11.46
CA LYS A 201 -8.37 -6.84 -12.83
C LYS A 201 -9.84 -6.46 -12.91
N ASN A 202 -10.65 -6.80 -11.91
CA ASN A 202 -12.10 -6.65 -11.88
C ASN A 202 -12.54 -5.54 -10.91
N ASP A 203 -12.08 -4.30 -11.12
CA ASP A 203 -12.50 -3.13 -10.37
C ASP A 203 -13.03 -2.08 -11.36
N ASP A 204 -14.34 -1.86 -11.35
CA ASP A 204 -15.05 -0.93 -12.21
C ASP A 204 -14.57 0.51 -12.06
N HIS A 205 -14.35 0.95 -10.83
CA HIS A 205 -13.86 2.30 -10.53
C HIS A 205 -12.41 2.51 -11.00
N LEU A 206 -11.56 1.49 -10.87
CA LEU A 206 -10.20 1.53 -11.40
C LEU A 206 -10.19 1.69 -12.91
N LEU A 207 -10.98 0.87 -13.62
CA LEU A 207 -11.11 0.95 -15.08
C LEU A 207 -11.70 2.29 -15.54
N TYR A 208 -12.69 2.81 -14.81
CA TYR A 208 -13.23 4.15 -15.03
C TYR A 208 -12.14 5.23 -14.84
N ASN A 209 -11.35 5.16 -13.77
CA ASN A 209 -10.28 6.13 -13.51
C ASN A 209 -9.18 6.10 -14.58
N ILE A 210 -8.83 4.91 -15.10
CA ILE A 210 -7.93 4.76 -16.26
C ILE A 210 -8.53 5.44 -17.48
N SER A 211 -9.80 5.13 -17.79
CA SER A 211 -10.52 5.74 -18.92
C SER A 211 -10.56 7.26 -18.80
N ARG A 212 -10.93 7.78 -17.65
CA ARG A 212 -11.00 9.22 -17.39
C ARG A 212 -9.65 9.90 -17.59
N THR A 213 -8.56 9.28 -17.11
CA THR A 213 -7.20 9.81 -17.29
C THR A 213 -6.80 9.83 -18.76
N LEU A 214 -7.08 8.75 -19.49
CA LEU A 214 -6.80 8.67 -20.92
C LEU A 214 -7.61 9.70 -21.72
N PHE A 215 -8.87 9.94 -21.35
CA PHE A 215 -9.71 10.97 -21.95
C PHE A 215 -9.12 12.37 -21.76
N GLU A 216 -8.69 12.71 -20.55
CA GLU A 216 -8.05 14.01 -20.26
C GLU A 216 -6.69 14.19 -20.95
N MET A 217 -6.05 13.09 -21.38
CA MET A 217 -4.88 13.09 -22.27
C MET A 217 -5.24 13.13 -23.76
N HIS A 218 -6.50 13.37 -24.12
CA HIS A 218 -7.02 13.31 -25.51
C HIS A 218 -6.81 11.98 -26.23
N ARG A 219 -6.65 10.88 -25.47
CA ARG A 219 -6.49 9.51 -25.99
C ARG A 219 -7.85 8.82 -26.03
N HIS A 220 -8.78 9.29 -26.86
CA HIS A 220 -10.19 8.89 -26.80
C HIS A 220 -10.46 7.43 -27.12
N ARG A 221 -9.76 6.83 -28.11
CA ARG A 221 -9.95 5.40 -28.45
C ARG A 221 -9.52 4.46 -27.29
N PRO A 222 -8.33 4.60 -26.69
CA PRO A 222 -7.99 3.84 -25.48
C PRO A 222 -8.94 4.12 -24.30
N ALA A 223 -9.37 5.38 -24.10
CA ALA A 223 -10.32 5.73 -23.06
C ALA A 223 -11.63 4.93 -23.19
N ARG A 224 -12.20 4.89 -24.42
CA ARG A 224 -13.39 4.10 -24.72
C ARG A 224 -13.23 2.61 -24.36
N HIS A 225 -12.08 2.02 -24.70
CA HIS A 225 -11.80 0.61 -24.42
C HIS A 225 -11.90 0.29 -22.92
N PHE A 226 -11.26 1.10 -22.07
CA PHE A 226 -11.31 0.90 -20.61
C PHE A 226 -12.69 1.22 -20.03
N LEU A 227 -13.41 2.18 -20.61
CA LEU A 227 -14.75 2.54 -20.17
C LEU A 227 -15.76 1.41 -20.43
N VAL A 228 -15.71 0.79 -21.59
CA VAL A 228 -16.57 -0.35 -21.93
C VAL A 228 -16.35 -1.48 -20.91
N LYS A 229 -15.10 -1.80 -20.60
CA LYS A 229 -14.79 -2.80 -19.56
C LYS A 229 -15.33 -2.44 -18.17
N ALA A 230 -15.28 -1.17 -17.79
CA ALA A 230 -15.87 -0.72 -16.53
C ALA A 230 -17.38 -0.94 -16.50
N MET A 231 -18.07 -0.63 -17.60
CA MET A 231 -19.51 -0.80 -17.75
C MET A 231 -19.94 -2.27 -17.91
N GLU A 232 -19.08 -3.14 -18.43
CA GLU A 232 -19.30 -4.60 -18.43
C GLU A 232 -19.33 -5.17 -17.01
N ILE A 233 -18.51 -4.63 -16.10
CA ILE A 233 -18.48 -5.03 -14.70
C ILE A 233 -19.63 -4.41 -13.91
N ASN A 234 -19.88 -3.11 -14.12
CA ASN A 234 -20.93 -2.35 -13.43
C ASN A 234 -21.70 -1.46 -14.43
N PRO A 235 -22.80 -1.96 -15.00
CA PRO A 235 -23.64 -1.19 -15.91
C PRO A 235 -24.30 0.04 -15.26
N GLU A 236 -24.48 0.03 -13.95
CA GLU A 236 -25.13 1.11 -13.19
C GLU A 236 -24.19 2.25 -12.80
N LEU A 237 -22.92 2.22 -13.23
CA LEU A 237 -21.94 3.26 -12.95
C LEU A 237 -22.26 4.53 -13.74
N LYS A 238 -23.03 5.44 -13.13
CA LYS A 238 -23.55 6.66 -13.77
C LYS A 238 -22.44 7.55 -14.34
N GLU A 239 -21.32 7.65 -13.65
CA GLU A 239 -20.16 8.43 -14.07
C GLU A 239 -19.53 7.85 -15.35
N ALA A 240 -19.54 6.52 -15.51
CA ALA A 240 -19.06 5.87 -16.72
C ALA A 240 -19.99 6.13 -17.90
N ALA A 241 -21.29 6.04 -17.71
CA ALA A 241 -22.27 6.36 -18.75
C ALA A 241 -22.12 7.81 -19.24
N ALA A 242 -22.01 8.78 -18.32
CA ALA A 242 -21.81 10.17 -18.66
C ALA A 242 -20.49 10.41 -19.43
N LEU A 243 -19.40 9.79 -19.00
CA LEU A 243 -18.11 9.89 -19.71
C LEU A 243 -18.18 9.27 -21.10
N GLY A 244 -18.95 8.17 -21.26
CA GLY A 244 -19.14 7.49 -22.53
C GLY A 244 -19.72 8.40 -23.60
N LEU A 245 -20.78 9.13 -23.26
CA LEU A 245 -21.41 10.10 -24.18
C LEU A 245 -20.40 11.15 -24.68
N VAL A 246 -19.55 11.64 -23.80
CA VAL A 246 -18.54 12.64 -24.15
C VAL A 246 -17.46 12.04 -25.05
N ILE A 247 -16.97 10.84 -24.72
CA ILE A 247 -15.95 10.14 -25.53
C ILE A 247 -16.48 9.86 -26.94
N GLU A 248 -17.71 9.37 -27.10
CA GLU A 248 -18.31 9.11 -28.42
C GLU A 248 -18.46 10.40 -29.23
N ALA A 249 -18.86 11.51 -28.59
CA ALA A 249 -18.95 12.81 -29.26
C ALA A 249 -17.58 13.28 -29.79
N GLU A 250 -16.51 13.12 -29.02
CA GLU A 250 -15.14 13.50 -29.44
C GLU A 250 -14.61 12.59 -30.56
N LEU A 251 -14.89 11.29 -30.51
CA LEU A 251 -14.53 10.36 -31.57
C LEU A 251 -15.25 10.70 -32.89
N ALA A 252 -16.54 11.01 -32.85
CA ALA A 252 -17.32 11.40 -34.03
C ALA A 252 -16.80 12.72 -34.67
N LYS A 253 -16.29 13.67 -33.87
CA LYS A 253 -15.64 14.88 -34.38
C LYS A 253 -14.29 14.56 -35.04
N SER A 254 -13.51 13.65 -34.46
CA SER A 254 -12.22 13.22 -34.99
C SER A 254 -12.34 12.54 -36.34
N ASP A 255 -13.36 11.69 -36.52
CA ASP A 255 -13.58 10.95 -37.76
C ASP A 255 -14.15 11.83 -38.90
N LYS A 256 -14.73 13.00 -38.57
CA LYS A 256 -15.26 13.98 -39.55
C LYS A 256 -14.19 14.95 -40.04
N LYS A 257 -12.98 15.04 -39.44
CA LYS A 257 -11.89 15.87 -39.95
C LYS A 257 -11.23 15.15 -41.13
N PRO A 258 -11.37 15.67 -42.37
CA PRO A 258 -10.70 15.05 -43.54
C PRO A 258 -9.20 15.12 -43.33
N THR A 259 -8.53 13.99 -43.49
CA THR A 259 -7.07 13.93 -43.62
C THR A 259 -6.70 14.79 -44.81
N GLY A 260 -6.22 16.01 -44.53
CA GLY A 260 -5.68 16.88 -45.56
C GLY A 260 -4.60 16.14 -46.33
N LYS A 261 -4.90 15.82 -47.59
CA LYS A 261 -3.93 15.33 -48.56
C LYS A 261 -2.79 16.32 -48.64
N THR A 262 -1.61 15.91 -48.28
CA THR A 262 -0.37 16.53 -48.74
C THR A 262 -0.37 16.45 -50.28
N GLN A 263 -0.82 17.50 -50.97
CA GLN A 263 -0.57 17.62 -52.38
C GLN A 263 0.91 17.93 -52.53
N GLY A 264 1.60 17.02 -53.21
CA GLY A 264 2.98 17.21 -53.64
C GLY A 264 3.11 18.48 -54.45
N ALA A 265 4.15 19.25 -54.16
CA ALA A 265 4.71 20.23 -55.05
C ALA A 265 5.67 19.54 -55.97
N GLN A 266 5.43 19.71 -57.27
CA GLN A 266 6.34 19.42 -58.36
C GLN A 266 7.62 20.29 -58.26
#